data_023cbcdb6717bcac0a48b1992793457e
#
_entry.id   023cbcdb6717bcac0a48b1992793457e
#
_cell.length_a   1.000
_cell.length_b   1.000
_cell.length_c   1.000
_cell.angle_alpha   90.00
_cell.angle_beta   90.00
_cell.angle_gamma   90.00
#
_symmetry.space_group_name_H-M   'P 1'
#
loop_
_entity.id
_entity.type
_entity.pdbx_description
1 polymer ?
#
loop_
_entity_poly.entity_id
_entity_poly.type
_entity_poly.pdbx_seq_one_letter_code
_entity_poly.pdbx_strand_id
1 'polypeptide(L)'
;DELIEQLAGSYSEVGLDETMVVTRSNKRANVYNNGIRGMVLGREDELTPGDMLMIVRNNYFWVEQEEKKAREAAKSSEPAPTPPTADMEKTPFSFIANGDRAKVRRVRNIRELYGFRFADLALEFPDYDNYELQATVIIDSLQSESPSLTREQNEQLFNGVLADYADLRLKSERMGHVRSDKYYNALQVKFAYAVTCHKAQGGQWAHVYVDQGYMTDDMLTPDYIHWLYTAFTRATEKLYLVNWPKTQTEE
;
A
#
# COMPACT_ATOMS: atom_id res chain seq x y z
N ASP A 1 21.94 -5.43 -14.59
CA ASP A 1 21.35 -6.44 -15.48
C ASP A 1 21.01 -7.74 -14.75
N GLU A 2 21.93 -8.35 -14.00
CA GLU A 2 21.70 -9.61 -13.28
C GLU A 2 20.51 -9.57 -12.32
N LEU A 3 20.39 -8.54 -11.48
CA LEU A 3 19.27 -8.40 -10.54
C LEU A 3 17.91 -8.28 -11.26
N ILE A 4 17.87 -7.57 -12.39
CA ILE A 4 16.65 -7.41 -13.19
C ILE A 4 16.22 -8.76 -13.75
N GLU A 5 17.17 -9.54 -14.28
CA GLU A 5 16.91 -10.89 -14.80
C GLU A 5 16.43 -11.86 -13.70
N GLN A 6 17.07 -11.80 -12.52
CA GLN A 6 16.66 -12.61 -11.36
C GLN A 6 15.26 -12.25 -10.87
N LEU A 7 14.93 -10.95 -10.77
CA LEU A 7 13.59 -10.50 -10.39
C LEU A 7 12.55 -10.92 -11.43
N ALA A 8 12.83 -10.75 -12.72
CA ALA A 8 11.95 -11.21 -13.79
C ALA A 8 11.73 -12.74 -13.73
N GLY A 9 12.79 -13.49 -13.43
CA GLY A 9 12.72 -14.94 -13.20
C GLY A 9 11.81 -15.29 -12.02
N SER A 10 11.98 -14.62 -10.88
CA SER A 10 11.15 -14.83 -9.69
C SER A 10 9.68 -14.50 -9.97
N TYR A 11 9.40 -13.39 -10.65
CA TYR A 11 8.02 -13.03 -11.02
C TYR A 11 7.38 -14.04 -11.98
N SER A 12 8.18 -14.67 -12.84
CA SER A 12 7.69 -15.74 -13.72
C SER A 12 7.49 -17.07 -12.98
N GLU A 13 8.31 -17.37 -11.96
CA GLU A 13 8.29 -18.63 -11.22
C GLU A 13 7.19 -18.65 -10.15
N VAL A 14 7.12 -17.62 -9.31
CA VAL A 14 6.22 -17.58 -8.15
C VAL A 14 5.21 -16.41 -8.18
N GLY A 15 5.36 -15.46 -9.08
CA GLY A 15 4.46 -14.31 -9.24
C GLY A 15 4.86 -13.08 -8.42
N LEU A 16 4.15 -11.98 -8.71
CA LEU A 16 4.37 -10.68 -8.05
C LEU A 16 4.01 -10.72 -6.55
N ASP A 17 2.99 -11.49 -6.20
CA ASP A 17 2.47 -11.56 -4.83
C ASP A 17 3.42 -12.33 -3.90
N GLU A 18 4.23 -13.24 -4.45
CA GLU A 18 5.16 -14.11 -3.73
C GLU A 18 6.64 -13.69 -3.87
N THR A 19 6.90 -12.51 -4.40
CA THR A 19 8.26 -11.95 -4.54
C THR A 19 8.35 -10.59 -3.85
N MET A 20 9.33 -10.40 -2.97
CA MET A 20 9.50 -9.15 -2.23
C MET A 20 10.96 -8.71 -2.16
N VAL A 21 11.20 -7.39 -2.32
CA VAL A 21 12.50 -6.78 -2.02
C VAL A 21 12.41 -6.09 -0.65
N VAL A 22 13.32 -6.44 0.27
CA VAL A 22 13.39 -5.87 1.62
C VAL A 22 14.59 -4.95 1.74
N THR A 23 14.34 -3.71 2.16
CA THR A 23 15.35 -2.65 2.26
C THR A 23 15.40 -2.03 3.66
N ARG A 24 16.42 -1.18 3.90
CA ARG A 24 16.59 -0.46 5.18
C ARG A 24 15.87 0.89 5.22
N SER A 25 15.49 1.47 4.08
CA SER A 25 14.88 2.80 4.03
C SER A 25 13.80 2.94 2.96
N ASN A 26 12.86 3.85 3.17
CA ASN A 26 11.84 4.18 2.16
C ASN A 26 12.47 4.74 0.87
N LYS A 27 13.52 5.54 0.98
CA LYS A 27 14.26 6.05 -0.17
C LYS A 27 14.79 4.91 -1.04
N ARG A 28 15.40 3.90 -0.42
CA ARG A 28 15.91 2.73 -1.13
C ARG A 28 14.78 1.91 -1.73
N ALA A 29 13.69 1.70 -0.98
CA ALA A 29 12.50 1.01 -1.48
C ALA A 29 11.90 1.72 -2.70
N ASN A 30 11.83 3.06 -2.71
CA ASN A 30 11.34 3.81 -3.86
C ASN A 30 12.23 3.61 -5.11
N VAL A 31 13.56 3.55 -4.94
CA VAL A 31 14.49 3.26 -6.06
C VAL A 31 14.18 1.88 -6.67
N TYR A 32 14.03 0.85 -5.82
CA TYR A 32 13.67 -0.49 -6.29
C TYR A 32 12.28 -0.52 -6.93
N ASN A 33 11.29 0.08 -6.31
CA ASN A 33 9.92 0.13 -6.84
C ASN A 33 9.88 0.75 -8.24
N ASN A 34 10.58 1.87 -8.44
CA ASN A 34 10.65 2.53 -9.74
C ASN A 34 11.44 1.68 -10.76
N GLY A 35 12.56 1.09 -10.34
CA GLY A 35 13.35 0.21 -11.20
C GLY A 35 12.58 -1.04 -11.63
N ILE A 36 11.89 -1.68 -10.69
CA ILE A 36 11.06 -2.86 -10.99
C ILE A 36 9.93 -2.48 -11.95
N ARG A 37 9.21 -1.38 -11.69
CA ARG A 37 8.11 -0.94 -12.55
C ARG A 37 8.60 -0.64 -13.98
N GLY A 38 9.68 0.13 -14.11
CA GLY A 38 10.18 0.52 -15.44
C GLY A 38 10.91 -0.60 -16.17
N MET A 39 11.89 -1.25 -15.50
CA MET A 39 12.82 -2.16 -16.20
C MET A 39 12.32 -3.61 -16.24
N VAL A 40 11.58 -4.07 -15.20
CA VAL A 40 11.09 -5.45 -15.15
C VAL A 40 9.68 -5.56 -15.70
N LEU A 41 8.79 -4.63 -15.31
CA LEU A 41 7.36 -4.70 -15.65
C LEU A 41 6.97 -3.82 -16.86
N GLY A 42 7.88 -2.98 -17.36
CA GLY A 42 7.62 -2.10 -18.50
C GLY A 42 6.52 -1.06 -18.25
N ARG A 43 6.37 -0.57 -17.00
CA ARG A 43 5.33 0.38 -16.59
C ARG A 43 5.91 1.78 -16.51
N GLU A 44 5.55 2.63 -17.44
CA GLU A 44 6.04 4.01 -17.55
C GLU A 44 5.12 5.03 -16.86
N ASP A 45 3.79 4.78 -16.88
CA ASP A 45 2.83 5.66 -16.23
C ASP A 45 3.03 5.70 -14.70
N GLU A 46 2.65 6.81 -14.08
CA GLU A 46 2.80 7.00 -12.63
C GLU A 46 2.08 5.95 -11.80
N LEU A 47 0.91 5.48 -12.25
CA LEU A 47 0.11 4.43 -11.64
C LEU A 47 -0.66 3.66 -12.71
N THR A 48 -0.53 2.35 -12.74
CA THR A 48 -1.04 1.49 -13.81
C THR A 48 -1.89 0.36 -13.24
N PRO A 49 -2.95 -0.09 -13.91
CA PRO A 49 -3.61 -1.35 -13.57
C PRO A 49 -2.61 -2.50 -13.48
N GLY A 50 -2.74 -3.32 -12.45
CA GLY A 50 -1.79 -4.38 -12.11
C GLY A 50 -0.69 -3.97 -11.15
N ASP A 51 -0.53 -2.67 -10.82
CA ASP A 51 0.41 -2.24 -9.79
C ASP A 51 0.04 -2.82 -8.42
N MET A 52 1.08 -3.23 -7.69
CA MET A 52 0.96 -3.64 -6.30
C MET A 52 1.23 -2.45 -5.37
N LEU A 53 0.28 -2.19 -4.52
CA LEU A 53 0.33 -1.12 -3.52
C LEU A 53 0.32 -1.69 -2.11
N MET A 54 0.89 -0.96 -1.18
CA MET A 54 0.79 -1.18 0.26
C MET A 54 0.14 0.02 0.90
N ILE A 55 -0.85 -0.22 1.73
CA ILE A 55 -1.49 0.79 2.57
C ILE A 55 -0.51 1.18 3.68
N VAL A 56 -0.31 2.47 3.90
CA VAL A 56 0.69 2.94 4.88
C VAL A 56 0.08 3.62 6.11
N ARG A 57 -1.25 3.62 6.21
CA ARG A 57 -2.00 4.13 7.35
C ARG A 57 -3.33 3.40 7.47
N ASN A 58 -3.73 3.00 8.69
CA ASN A 58 -5.04 2.38 8.94
C ASN A 58 -6.18 3.29 8.45
N ASN A 59 -7.17 2.70 7.81
CA ASN A 59 -8.33 3.41 7.29
C ASN A 59 -9.62 2.62 7.56
N TYR A 60 -10.57 3.26 8.24
CA TYR A 60 -11.88 2.70 8.58
C TYR A 60 -12.97 3.17 7.62
N PHE A 61 -12.79 4.37 7.07
CA PHE A 61 -13.81 5.07 6.29
C PHE A 61 -14.31 4.29 5.09
N TRP A 62 -13.41 3.71 4.28
CA TRP A 62 -13.82 3.06 3.04
C TRP A 62 -14.60 1.78 3.26
N VAL A 63 -14.29 1.04 4.32
CA VAL A 63 -15.05 -0.16 4.72
C VAL A 63 -16.45 0.25 5.20
N GLU A 64 -16.55 1.25 6.05
CA GLU A 64 -17.82 1.79 6.53
C GLU A 64 -18.70 2.31 5.37
N GLN A 65 -18.08 2.95 4.36
CA GLN A 65 -18.80 3.42 3.16
C GLN A 65 -19.34 2.25 2.34
N GLU A 66 -18.58 1.19 2.19
CA GLU A 66 -19.00 0.01 1.42
C GLU A 66 -20.14 -0.72 2.13
N GLU A 67 -20.03 -0.92 3.43
CA GLU A 67 -21.12 -1.49 4.23
C GLU A 67 -22.39 -0.63 4.20
N LYS A 68 -22.25 0.69 4.22
CA LYS A 68 -23.38 1.62 4.12
C LYS A 68 -24.08 1.48 2.77
N LYS A 69 -23.33 1.45 1.66
CA LYS A 69 -23.87 1.24 0.32
C LYS A 69 -24.60 -0.11 0.22
N ALA A 70 -24.01 -1.18 0.73
CA ALA A 70 -24.63 -2.50 0.75
C ALA A 70 -25.97 -2.51 1.51
N ARG A 71 -26.03 -1.86 2.68
CA ARG A 71 -27.26 -1.71 3.47
C ARG A 71 -28.33 -0.87 2.75
N GLU A 72 -27.94 0.17 2.05
CA GLU A 72 -28.86 1.02 1.27
C GLU A 72 -29.40 0.27 0.05
N ALA A 73 -28.56 -0.46 -0.66
CA ALA A 73 -28.96 -1.31 -1.77
C ALA A 73 -29.96 -2.40 -1.34
N ALA A 74 -29.72 -3.03 -0.18
CA ALA A 74 -30.64 -4.02 0.37
C ALA A 74 -32.02 -3.45 0.76
N LYS A 75 -32.09 -2.17 1.13
CA LYS A 75 -33.38 -1.51 1.46
C LYS A 75 -34.17 -1.07 0.23
N SER A 76 -33.52 -0.85 -0.91
CA SER A 76 -34.14 -0.39 -2.16
C SER A 76 -34.63 -1.54 -3.03
N SER A 77 -34.27 -2.79 -2.74
CA SER A 77 -34.76 -3.97 -3.43
C SER A 77 -36.14 -4.34 -2.90
N GLU A 78 -37.18 -4.45 -3.77
CA GLU A 78 -38.48 -5.01 -3.38
C GLU A 78 -38.27 -6.43 -2.81
N PRO A 79 -39.09 -6.84 -1.82
CA PRO A 79 -38.96 -8.15 -1.20
C PRO A 79 -39.20 -9.26 -2.22
N ALA A 80 -38.13 -9.88 -2.68
CA ALA A 80 -38.24 -11.14 -3.43
C ALA A 80 -38.80 -12.23 -2.51
N PRO A 81 -39.63 -13.15 -3.01
CA PRO A 81 -40.34 -14.17 -2.22
C PRO A 81 -39.45 -15.30 -1.66
N THR A 82 -38.14 -15.15 -1.72
CA THR A 82 -37.18 -16.09 -1.13
C THR A 82 -36.49 -15.41 0.04
N PRO A 83 -36.38 -16.06 1.23
CA PRO A 83 -35.62 -15.47 2.33
C PRO A 83 -34.19 -15.24 1.85
N PRO A 84 -33.61 -14.06 2.12
CA PRO A 84 -32.22 -13.81 1.76
C PRO A 84 -31.37 -14.86 2.48
N THR A 85 -30.69 -15.69 1.71
CA THR A 85 -29.56 -16.47 2.22
C THR A 85 -28.63 -15.47 2.89
N ALA A 86 -28.22 -15.75 4.13
CA ALA A 86 -27.51 -14.86 5.05
C ALA A 86 -26.06 -14.49 4.62
N ASP A 87 -25.74 -14.59 3.36
CA ASP A 87 -24.47 -14.23 2.75
C ASP A 87 -24.59 -12.95 1.91
N MET A 88 -25.10 -11.87 2.52
CA MET A 88 -24.66 -10.56 2.07
C MET A 88 -23.18 -10.49 2.45
N GLU A 89 -22.33 -10.47 1.42
CA GLU A 89 -20.87 -10.40 1.57
C GLU A 89 -20.50 -9.23 2.52
N LYS A 90 -20.32 -9.59 3.79
CA LYS A 90 -19.68 -8.66 4.72
C LYS A 90 -18.28 -8.43 4.21
N THR A 91 -17.81 -7.19 4.27
CA THR A 91 -16.41 -6.91 4.05
C THR A 91 -15.57 -7.88 4.89
N PRO A 92 -14.55 -8.55 4.31
CA PRO A 92 -13.79 -9.58 5.03
C PRO A 92 -12.94 -8.99 6.17
N PHE A 93 -12.87 -7.66 6.25
CA PHE A 93 -12.12 -6.91 7.26
C PHE A 93 -12.97 -5.74 7.79
N SER A 94 -12.74 -5.34 9.04
CA SER A 94 -13.42 -4.20 9.67
C SER A 94 -12.76 -2.84 9.37
N PHE A 95 -11.54 -2.84 8.89
CA PHE A 95 -10.77 -1.68 8.44
C PHE A 95 -9.62 -2.14 7.55
N ILE A 96 -9.09 -1.23 6.73
CA ILE A 96 -7.90 -1.46 5.92
C ILE A 96 -6.69 -1.16 6.81
N ALA A 97 -5.84 -2.15 7.02
CA ALA A 97 -4.70 -2.03 7.91
C ALA A 97 -3.47 -1.40 7.24
N ASN A 98 -2.65 -0.73 8.04
CA ASN A 98 -1.30 -0.37 7.65
C ASN A 98 -0.48 -1.64 7.41
N GLY A 99 0.01 -1.84 6.18
CA GLY A 99 0.69 -3.05 5.74
C GLY A 99 -0.13 -3.91 4.79
N ASP A 100 -1.45 -3.72 4.71
CA ASP A 100 -2.28 -4.43 3.74
C ASP A 100 -1.80 -4.15 2.32
N ARG A 101 -1.77 -5.20 1.51
CA ARG A 101 -1.40 -5.13 0.08
C ARG A 101 -2.65 -5.11 -0.77
N ALA A 102 -2.61 -4.31 -1.82
CA ALA A 102 -3.70 -4.21 -2.78
C ALA A 102 -3.16 -4.13 -4.20
N LYS A 103 -3.82 -4.83 -5.12
CA LYS A 103 -3.55 -4.76 -6.55
C LYS A 103 -4.48 -3.75 -7.21
N VAL A 104 -3.92 -2.85 -8.00
CA VAL A 104 -4.70 -1.89 -8.77
C VAL A 104 -5.41 -2.60 -9.91
N ARG A 105 -6.73 -2.60 -9.91
CA ARG A 105 -7.55 -3.13 -11.00
C ARG A 105 -7.94 -2.06 -12.01
N ARG A 106 -8.16 -0.84 -11.51
CA ARG A 106 -8.59 0.30 -12.34
C ARG A 106 -8.15 1.62 -11.75
N VAL A 107 -7.74 2.56 -12.62
CA VAL A 107 -7.40 3.95 -12.26
C VAL A 107 -8.39 4.88 -12.95
N ARG A 108 -9.01 5.80 -12.21
CA ARG A 108 -9.97 6.77 -12.72
C ARG A 108 -9.80 8.13 -12.04
N ASN A 109 -10.30 9.17 -12.69
CA ASN A 109 -10.53 10.49 -12.09
C ASN A 109 -9.29 11.06 -11.38
N ILE A 110 -8.14 11.08 -12.03
CA ILE A 110 -6.97 11.77 -11.51
C ILE A 110 -7.27 13.26 -11.45
N ARG A 111 -7.05 13.88 -10.28
CA ARG A 111 -7.35 15.30 -10.02
C ARG A 111 -6.45 15.88 -8.95
N GLU A 112 -6.26 17.18 -9.01
CA GLU A 112 -5.48 17.93 -8.02
C GLU A 112 -6.42 18.79 -7.16
N LEU A 113 -6.35 18.61 -5.83
CA LEU A 113 -7.11 19.36 -4.83
C LEU A 113 -6.25 19.53 -3.57
N TYR A 114 -6.39 20.68 -2.90
CA TYR A 114 -5.69 20.97 -1.63
C TYR A 114 -4.16 20.86 -1.71
N GLY A 115 -3.59 20.95 -2.94
CA GLY A 115 -2.17 20.77 -3.19
C GLY A 115 -1.72 19.30 -3.19
N PHE A 116 -2.66 18.35 -3.37
CA PHE A 116 -2.40 16.93 -3.54
C PHE A 116 -3.10 16.40 -4.80
N ARG A 117 -2.50 15.36 -5.39
CA ARG A 117 -3.09 14.62 -6.48
C ARG A 117 -3.79 13.37 -5.94
N PHE A 118 -5.01 13.16 -6.39
CA PHE A 118 -5.86 12.04 -6.01
C PHE A 118 -6.24 11.22 -7.24
N ALA A 119 -6.47 9.92 -7.04
CA ALA A 119 -7.11 9.05 -8.01
C ALA A 119 -8.16 8.18 -7.34
N ASP A 120 -9.22 7.85 -8.08
CA ASP A 120 -10.18 6.83 -7.66
C ASP A 120 -9.73 5.48 -8.21
N LEU A 121 -9.46 4.52 -7.34
CA LEU A 121 -8.98 3.20 -7.67
C LEU A 121 -10.01 2.12 -7.37
N ALA A 122 -10.07 1.10 -8.23
CA ALA A 122 -10.57 -0.21 -7.85
C ALA A 122 -9.36 -1.03 -7.38
N LEU A 123 -9.38 -1.43 -6.13
CA LEU A 123 -8.33 -2.16 -5.44
C LEU A 123 -8.81 -3.58 -5.13
N GLU A 124 -7.98 -4.56 -5.43
CA GLU A 124 -8.17 -5.96 -5.04
C GLU A 124 -7.19 -6.32 -3.94
N PHE A 125 -7.67 -6.92 -2.87
CA PHE A 125 -6.88 -7.31 -1.72
C PHE A 125 -6.62 -8.82 -1.74
N PRO A 126 -5.43 -9.28 -2.18
CA PRO A 126 -5.13 -10.71 -2.31
C PRO A 126 -5.21 -11.47 -0.99
N ASP A 127 -4.79 -10.83 0.11
CA ASP A 127 -4.77 -11.44 1.44
C ASP A 127 -6.20 -11.60 2.05
N TYR A 128 -7.24 -11.11 1.36
CA TYR A 128 -8.65 -11.17 1.75
C TYR A 128 -9.52 -11.76 0.61
N ASP A 129 -9.16 -12.93 0.13
CA ASP A 129 -9.87 -13.67 -0.93
C ASP A 129 -10.12 -12.83 -2.21
N ASN A 130 -9.16 -11.96 -2.56
CA ASN A 130 -9.25 -11.04 -3.70
C ASN A 130 -10.44 -10.07 -3.63
N TYR A 131 -10.84 -9.68 -2.42
CA TYR A 131 -11.91 -8.73 -2.22
C TYR A 131 -11.64 -7.42 -2.95
N GLU A 132 -12.61 -6.93 -3.72
CA GLU A 132 -12.52 -5.67 -4.45
C GLU A 132 -13.16 -4.51 -3.67
N LEU A 133 -12.44 -3.41 -3.54
CA LEU A 133 -12.89 -2.18 -2.90
C LEU A 133 -12.59 -0.97 -3.78
N GLN A 134 -13.53 -0.02 -3.84
CA GLN A 134 -13.29 1.26 -4.50
C GLN A 134 -12.92 2.32 -3.46
N ALA A 135 -11.79 2.98 -3.66
CA ALA A 135 -11.31 4.01 -2.76
C ALA A 135 -10.58 5.14 -3.51
N THR A 136 -10.60 6.34 -2.92
CA THR A 136 -9.72 7.43 -3.37
C THR A 136 -8.37 7.28 -2.69
N VAL A 137 -7.30 7.47 -3.44
CA VAL A 137 -5.91 7.43 -2.95
C VAL A 137 -5.22 8.76 -3.16
N ILE A 138 -4.19 9.06 -2.37
CA ILE A 138 -3.26 10.17 -2.56
C ILE A 138 -2.07 9.68 -3.36
N ILE A 139 -1.95 10.12 -4.62
CA ILE A 139 -0.87 9.70 -5.53
C ILE A 139 0.50 10.17 -5.02
N ASP A 140 0.57 11.38 -4.44
CA ASP A 140 1.83 11.96 -3.95
C ASP A 140 2.48 11.15 -2.81
N SER A 141 1.72 10.29 -2.15
CA SER A 141 2.28 9.38 -1.14
C SER A 141 3.16 8.26 -1.73
N LEU A 142 2.98 7.92 -3.01
CA LEU A 142 3.71 6.82 -3.69
C LEU A 142 5.24 7.03 -3.65
N GLN A 143 5.70 8.24 -3.93
CA GLN A 143 7.12 8.58 -4.04
C GLN A 143 7.70 9.23 -2.78
N SER A 144 6.89 9.47 -1.77
CA SER A 144 7.35 10.07 -0.51
C SER A 144 8.43 9.22 0.16
N GLU A 145 9.51 9.84 0.66
CA GLU A 145 10.52 9.17 1.48
C GLU A 145 10.04 8.98 2.94
N SER A 146 9.01 9.72 3.37
CA SER A 146 8.36 9.54 4.66
C SER A 146 7.51 8.25 4.68
N PRO A 147 7.34 7.60 5.84
CA PRO A 147 6.49 6.40 5.96
C PRO A 147 5.04 6.63 5.54
N SER A 148 4.51 7.82 5.79
CA SER A 148 3.17 8.31 5.43
C SER A 148 3.24 9.82 5.20
N LEU A 149 2.12 10.51 5.00
CA LEU A 149 2.09 11.97 4.95
C LEU A 149 2.69 12.56 6.22
N THR A 150 3.52 13.61 6.07
CA THR A 150 4.09 14.34 7.22
C THR A 150 2.99 15.06 7.99
N ARG A 151 3.33 15.58 9.16
CA ARG A 151 2.39 16.36 9.98
C ARG A 151 1.90 17.58 9.21
N GLU A 152 2.80 18.30 8.56
CA GLU A 152 2.50 19.51 7.76
C GLU A 152 1.58 19.17 6.59
N GLN A 153 1.82 18.06 5.91
CA GLN A 153 0.96 17.59 4.82
C GLN A 153 -0.43 17.20 5.32
N ASN A 154 -0.53 16.52 6.46
CA ASN A 154 -1.81 16.19 7.07
C ASN A 154 -2.59 17.45 7.50
N GLU A 155 -1.89 18.46 8.07
CA GLU A 155 -2.50 19.76 8.44
C GLU A 155 -2.94 20.53 7.18
N GLN A 156 -2.16 20.52 6.11
CA GLN A 156 -2.52 21.11 4.82
C GLN A 156 -3.81 20.49 4.26
N LEU A 157 -3.86 19.16 4.20
CA LEU A 157 -5.04 18.43 3.72
C LEU A 157 -6.27 18.74 4.58
N PHE A 158 -6.13 18.69 5.90
CA PHE A 158 -7.20 19.00 6.84
C PHE A 158 -7.73 20.41 6.63
N ASN A 159 -6.86 21.42 6.56
CA ASN A 159 -7.25 22.81 6.38
C ASN A 159 -7.88 23.06 5.00
N GLY A 160 -7.37 22.40 3.95
CA GLY A 160 -7.94 22.47 2.61
C GLY A 160 -9.37 21.95 2.57
N VAL A 161 -9.61 20.75 3.10
CA VAL A 161 -10.96 20.18 3.19
C VAL A 161 -11.86 20.99 4.11
N LEU A 162 -11.35 21.47 5.24
CA LEU A 162 -12.13 22.30 6.17
C LEU A 162 -12.62 23.61 5.53
N ALA A 163 -11.84 24.18 4.62
CA ALA A 163 -12.20 25.41 3.92
C ALA A 163 -13.44 25.23 3.02
N ASP A 164 -13.67 24.05 2.45
CA ASP A 164 -14.87 23.75 1.65
C ASP A 164 -16.17 23.81 2.47
N TYR A 165 -16.08 23.68 3.79
CA TYR A 165 -17.20 23.72 4.71
C TYR A 165 -17.26 25.04 5.52
N ALA A 166 -16.60 26.10 5.04
CA ALA A 166 -16.54 27.41 5.74
C ALA A 166 -17.90 28.06 5.96
N ASP A 167 -18.87 27.80 5.06
CA ASP A 167 -20.22 28.36 5.12
C ASP A 167 -21.08 27.81 6.25
N LEU A 168 -20.71 26.67 6.80
CA LEU A 168 -21.41 26.06 7.94
C LEU A 168 -21.09 26.82 9.23
N ARG A 169 -22.14 27.20 9.97
CA ARG A 169 -21.99 28.06 11.17
C ARG A 169 -21.37 27.30 12.35
N LEU A 170 -21.75 26.02 12.55
CA LEU A 170 -21.33 25.25 13.71
C LEU A 170 -20.00 24.51 13.43
N LYS A 171 -19.04 24.69 14.32
CA LYS A 171 -17.74 24.00 14.24
C LYS A 171 -17.91 22.47 14.27
N SER A 172 -18.85 21.96 15.05
CA SER A 172 -19.16 20.53 15.14
C SER A 172 -19.64 19.95 13.80
N GLU A 173 -20.48 20.69 13.06
CA GLU A 173 -20.93 20.30 11.72
C GLU A 173 -19.78 20.26 10.73
N ARG A 174 -18.94 21.30 10.69
CA ARG A 174 -17.75 21.34 9.84
C ARG A 174 -16.85 20.11 10.10
N MET A 175 -16.59 19.82 11.36
CA MET A 175 -15.77 18.67 11.75
C MET A 175 -16.42 17.33 11.38
N GLY A 176 -17.74 17.24 11.45
CA GLY A 176 -18.51 16.09 10.98
C GLY A 176 -18.31 15.86 9.48
N HIS A 177 -18.44 16.92 8.68
CA HIS A 177 -18.23 16.85 7.23
C HIS A 177 -16.79 16.49 6.86
N VAL A 178 -15.78 17.09 7.51
CA VAL A 178 -14.38 16.73 7.28
C VAL A 178 -14.13 15.24 7.57
N ARG A 179 -14.66 14.70 8.67
CA ARG A 179 -14.50 13.28 9.03
C ARG A 179 -15.16 12.33 8.02
N SER A 180 -16.22 12.77 7.36
CA SER A 180 -16.93 12.01 6.32
C SER A 180 -16.51 12.36 4.89
N ASP A 181 -15.51 13.21 4.72
CA ASP A 181 -15.01 13.62 3.41
C ASP A 181 -14.06 12.56 2.82
N LYS A 182 -14.27 12.22 1.54
CA LYS A 182 -13.50 11.18 0.86
C LYS A 182 -12.03 11.54 0.61
N TYR A 183 -11.73 12.83 0.45
CA TYR A 183 -10.35 13.28 0.22
C TYR A 183 -9.56 13.33 1.53
N TYR A 184 -10.20 13.75 2.63
CA TYR A 184 -9.61 13.67 3.96
C TYR A 184 -9.31 12.23 4.36
N ASN A 185 -10.16 11.29 3.95
CA ASN A 185 -10.03 9.86 4.19
C ASN A 185 -9.35 9.10 3.05
N ALA A 186 -8.75 9.79 2.09
CA ALA A 186 -8.05 9.14 0.99
C ALA A 186 -6.93 8.23 1.51
N LEU A 187 -6.79 7.05 0.90
CA LEU A 187 -5.76 6.09 1.27
C LEU A 187 -4.37 6.65 0.96
N GLN A 188 -3.48 6.51 1.92
CA GLN A 188 -2.05 6.75 1.74
C GLN A 188 -1.40 5.44 1.36
N VAL A 189 -0.73 5.43 0.22
CA VAL A 189 -0.23 4.21 -0.42
C VAL A 189 1.22 4.35 -0.88
N LYS A 190 1.93 3.23 -0.96
CA LYS A 190 3.24 3.09 -1.59
C LYS A 190 3.23 1.91 -2.54
N PHE A 191 4.17 1.87 -3.48
CA PHE A 191 4.40 0.65 -4.25
C PHE A 191 4.89 -0.47 -3.33
N ALA A 192 4.49 -1.69 -3.62
CA ALA A 192 4.71 -2.87 -2.78
C ALA A 192 5.60 -3.95 -3.41
N TYR A 193 6.44 -3.60 -4.36
CA TYR A 193 7.47 -4.51 -4.89
C TYR A 193 8.71 -4.53 -4.00
N ALA A 194 9.01 -3.38 -3.40
CA ALA A 194 10.07 -3.22 -2.41
C ALA A 194 9.55 -2.45 -1.21
N VAL A 195 9.84 -2.94 -0.01
CA VAL A 195 9.38 -2.35 1.24
C VAL A 195 10.52 -2.29 2.26
N THR A 196 10.35 -1.47 3.30
CA THR A 196 11.28 -1.50 4.43
C THR A 196 11.06 -2.76 5.28
N CYS A 197 12.10 -3.22 5.97
CA CYS A 197 12.01 -4.39 6.84
C CYS A 197 10.87 -4.27 7.88
N HIS A 198 10.63 -3.07 8.43
CA HIS A 198 9.50 -2.81 9.32
C HIS A 198 8.14 -3.11 8.66
N LYS A 199 7.99 -2.75 7.39
CA LYS A 199 6.77 -3.01 6.63
C LYS A 199 6.63 -4.47 6.21
N ALA A 200 7.75 -5.20 6.12
CA ALA A 200 7.76 -6.62 5.82
C ALA A 200 7.41 -7.49 7.05
N GLN A 201 7.39 -6.92 8.26
CA GLN A 201 7.04 -7.67 9.47
C GLN A 201 5.64 -8.27 9.37
N GLY A 202 5.53 -9.55 9.72
CA GLY A 202 4.28 -10.32 9.65
C GLY A 202 3.99 -10.95 8.29
N GLY A 203 4.61 -10.45 7.19
CA GLY A 203 4.51 -11.05 5.87
C GLY A 203 5.56 -12.14 5.65
N GLN A 204 5.30 -13.04 4.71
CA GLN A 204 6.25 -14.04 4.18
C GLN A 204 6.03 -14.16 2.68
N TRP A 205 7.10 -14.44 1.95
CA TRP A 205 7.09 -14.57 0.48
C TRP A 205 7.99 -15.72 0.06
N ALA A 206 7.64 -16.37 -1.03
CA ALA A 206 8.45 -17.46 -1.58
C ALA A 206 9.87 -16.99 -1.92
N HIS A 207 10.00 -15.85 -2.62
CA HIS A 207 11.28 -15.27 -3.01
C HIS A 207 11.48 -13.89 -2.36
N VAL A 208 12.55 -13.74 -1.57
CA VAL A 208 12.89 -12.48 -0.91
C VAL A 208 14.30 -12.02 -1.29
N TYR A 209 14.39 -10.79 -1.73
CA TYR A 209 15.63 -10.10 -2.05
C TYR A 209 15.95 -9.12 -0.92
N VAL A 210 17.07 -9.30 -0.24
CA VAL A 210 17.46 -8.44 0.89
C VAL A 210 18.62 -7.54 0.49
N ASP A 211 18.36 -6.23 0.47
CA ASP A 211 19.37 -5.21 0.26
C ASP A 211 19.69 -4.51 1.58
N GLN A 212 20.86 -4.82 2.14
CA GLN A 212 21.34 -4.16 3.36
C GLN A 212 21.78 -2.70 3.13
N GLY A 213 21.97 -2.31 1.85
CA GLY A 213 22.52 -1.00 1.50
C GLY A 213 24.00 -0.86 1.83
N TYR A 214 24.48 0.39 1.93
CA TYR A 214 25.85 0.68 2.34
C TYR A 214 26.02 0.39 3.83
N MET A 215 27.05 -0.39 4.17
CA MET A 215 27.39 -0.81 5.53
C MET A 215 28.86 -0.54 5.82
N THR A 216 29.15 -0.02 7.02
CA THR A 216 30.48 0.10 7.61
C THR A 216 30.55 -0.75 8.88
N ASP A 217 31.73 -1.09 9.35
CA ASP A 217 31.92 -1.99 10.51
C ASP A 217 31.26 -1.43 11.79
N ASP A 218 31.22 -0.12 11.96
CA ASP A 218 30.55 0.55 13.09
C ASP A 218 29.01 0.48 13.04
N MET A 219 28.43 0.11 11.90
CA MET A 219 26.99 -0.14 11.74
C MET A 219 26.60 -1.58 12.10
N LEU A 220 27.55 -2.47 12.38
CA LEU A 220 27.32 -3.85 12.80
C LEU A 220 26.91 -3.91 14.29
N THR A 221 25.74 -3.38 14.58
CA THR A 221 25.15 -3.30 15.93
C THR A 221 24.19 -4.46 16.19
N PRO A 222 23.79 -4.71 17.47
CA PRO A 222 22.72 -5.66 17.77
C PRO A 222 21.42 -5.38 17.01
N ASP A 223 21.06 -4.11 16.79
CA ASP A 223 19.88 -3.72 16.01
C ASP A 223 20.00 -4.16 14.54
N TYR A 224 21.22 -4.12 13.99
CA TYR A 224 21.46 -4.65 12.65
C TYR A 224 21.24 -6.17 12.58
N ILE A 225 21.65 -6.92 13.59
CA ILE A 225 21.42 -8.37 13.65
C ILE A 225 19.92 -8.66 13.74
N HIS A 226 19.16 -7.90 14.55
CA HIS A 226 17.70 -8.02 14.60
C HIS A 226 17.05 -7.69 13.26
N TRP A 227 17.57 -6.67 12.56
CA TRP A 227 17.11 -6.33 11.23
C TRP A 227 17.35 -7.48 10.24
N LEU A 228 18.55 -8.06 10.23
CA LEU A 228 18.90 -9.21 9.39
C LEU A 228 17.98 -10.40 9.65
N TYR A 229 17.83 -10.76 10.92
CA TYR A 229 16.95 -11.86 11.31
C TYR A 229 15.53 -11.64 10.79
N THR A 230 14.99 -10.43 10.99
CA THR A 230 13.66 -10.09 10.51
C THR A 230 13.57 -10.16 8.98
N ALA A 231 14.55 -9.63 8.25
CA ALA A 231 14.58 -9.64 6.80
C ALA A 231 14.68 -11.06 6.22
N PHE A 232 15.58 -11.88 6.77
CA PHE A 232 15.85 -13.23 6.26
C PHE A 232 14.68 -14.19 6.51
N THR A 233 14.03 -14.07 7.65
CA THR A 233 12.89 -14.92 8.02
C THR A 233 11.62 -14.60 7.22
N ARG A 234 11.67 -13.63 6.29
CA ARG A 234 10.56 -13.35 5.37
C ARG A 234 10.50 -14.33 4.20
N ALA A 235 11.65 -14.95 3.84
CA ALA A 235 11.71 -15.92 2.75
C ALA A 235 11.20 -17.29 3.21
N THR A 236 10.33 -17.91 2.40
CA THR A 236 9.85 -19.28 2.62
C THR A 236 10.55 -20.29 1.72
N GLU A 237 11.09 -19.87 0.57
CA GLU A 237 11.74 -20.75 -0.41
C GLU A 237 13.15 -20.27 -0.78
N LYS A 238 13.29 -19.06 -1.33
CA LYS A 238 14.56 -18.53 -1.81
C LYS A 238 14.87 -17.17 -1.20
N LEU A 239 16.10 -17.04 -0.71
CA LEU A 239 16.65 -15.79 -0.19
C LEU A 239 17.80 -15.33 -1.09
N TYR A 240 17.70 -14.10 -1.60
CA TYR A 240 18.71 -13.47 -2.42
C TYR A 240 19.35 -12.30 -1.68
N LEU A 241 20.68 -12.28 -1.62
CA LEU A 241 21.45 -11.20 -1.01
C LEU A 241 21.87 -10.20 -2.10
N VAL A 242 21.40 -8.97 -2.01
CA VAL A 242 21.64 -7.93 -3.01
C VAL A 242 22.66 -6.92 -2.46
N ASN A 243 23.69 -6.60 -3.27
CA ASN A 243 24.78 -5.71 -2.90
C ASN A 243 25.49 -6.11 -1.60
N TRP A 244 25.64 -7.41 -1.37
CA TRP A 244 26.31 -7.91 -0.17
C TRP A 244 27.84 -7.85 -0.34
N PRO A 245 28.61 -7.41 0.68
CA PRO A 245 30.06 -7.45 0.64
C PRO A 245 30.55 -8.90 0.56
N LYS A 246 31.51 -9.19 -0.30
CA LYS A 246 32.11 -10.54 -0.43
C LYS A 246 32.71 -11.05 0.90
N THR A 247 33.13 -10.13 1.79
CA THR A 247 33.66 -10.45 3.11
C THR A 247 32.62 -10.98 4.10
N GLN A 248 31.33 -10.87 3.78
CA GLN A 248 30.22 -11.34 4.61
C GLN A 248 29.48 -12.55 3.98
N THR A 249 29.96 -13.03 2.84
CA THR A 249 29.45 -14.21 2.16
C THR A 249 30.61 -15.21 2.05
N GLU A 250 30.42 -16.43 2.55
CA GLU A 250 31.34 -17.52 2.27
C GLU A 250 31.17 -17.98 0.81
N GLU A 251 32.28 -18.22 0.11
CA GLU A 251 32.29 -18.82 -1.23
C GLU A 251 31.98 -20.31 -1.16
#